data_c27efeec2a663790b7cccd00ce0aa958
#
_entry.id   c27efeec2a663790b7cccd00ce0aa958
#
_cell.length_a   1.000
_cell.length_b   1.000
_cell.length_c   1.000
_cell.angle_alpha   90.00
_cell.angle_beta   90.00
_cell.angle_gamma   90.00
#
_symmetry.space_group_name_H-M   'P 1'
#
loop_
_entity.id
_entity.type
_entity.pdbx_description
1 polymer ?
#
loop_
_entity_poly.entity_id
_entity_poly.type
_entity_poly.pdbx_seq_one_letter_code
_entity_poly.pdbx_strand_id
1 'polypeptide(L)'
;MDKEVKAWLSDIERAISEIYQFLPDQNDFEAFQSDLKTKRAIERNIEIIGEAMNRILKVRPDFPIATARKIIDTRNRIIHGYDDVSDKIIWTIVVEYLSELQKEIERLQS
;
A
#
# COMPACT_ATOMS: atom_id res chain seq x y z
N MET A 1 22.51 -0.42 0.68
CA MET A 1 21.19 -0.78 1.22
C MET A 1 21.16 -2.28 1.53
N ASP A 2 20.59 -2.65 2.65
CA ASP A 2 20.54 -4.05 3.08
C ASP A 2 19.77 -4.91 2.09
N LYS A 3 20.20 -6.15 1.95
CA LYS A 3 19.55 -7.11 1.06
C LYS A 3 18.07 -7.33 1.43
N GLU A 4 17.79 -7.39 2.73
CA GLU A 4 16.43 -7.59 3.21
C GLU A 4 15.54 -6.38 2.89
N VAL A 5 16.05 -5.17 3.07
CA VAL A 5 15.32 -3.94 2.75
C VAL A 5 15.01 -3.90 1.26
N LYS A 6 15.97 -4.26 0.42
CA LYS A 6 15.74 -4.32 -1.03
C LYS A 6 14.63 -5.30 -1.40
N ALA A 7 14.61 -6.47 -0.75
CA ALA A 7 13.56 -7.46 -0.99
C ALA A 7 12.19 -6.92 -0.60
N TRP A 8 12.09 -6.25 0.55
CA TRP A 8 10.83 -5.66 1.00
C TRP A 8 10.38 -4.53 0.08
N LEU A 9 11.30 -3.70 -0.41
CA LEU A 9 10.97 -2.66 -1.39
C LEU A 9 10.45 -3.28 -2.69
N SER A 10 11.03 -4.39 -3.12
CA SER A 10 10.57 -5.10 -4.30
C SER A 10 9.15 -5.65 -4.11
N ASP A 11 8.85 -6.18 -2.93
CA ASP A 11 7.50 -6.64 -2.59
C ASP A 11 6.48 -5.49 -2.66
N ILE A 12 6.87 -4.32 -2.17
CA ILE A 12 6.02 -3.14 -2.21
C ILE A 12 5.75 -2.73 -3.66
N GLU A 13 6.79 -2.67 -4.49
CA GLU A 13 6.62 -2.31 -5.89
C GLU A 13 5.69 -3.27 -6.63
N ARG A 14 5.84 -4.56 -6.36
CA ARG A 14 4.97 -5.56 -6.97
C ARG A 14 3.52 -5.37 -6.54
N ALA A 15 3.31 -5.14 -5.25
CA ALA A 15 1.96 -4.93 -4.73
C ALA A 15 1.30 -3.70 -5.33
N ILE A 16 2.06 -2.60 -5.48
CA ILE A 16 1.55 -1.39 -6.12
C ILE A 16 1.14 -1.67 -7.57
N SER A 17 2.01 -2.37 -8.30
CA SER A 17 1.74 -2.72 -9.70
C SER A 17 0.47 -3.56 -9.83
N GLU A 18 0.29 -4.52 -8.92
CA GLU A 18 -0.92 -5.37 -8.93
C GLU A 18 -2.18 -4.58 -8.64
N ILE A 19 -2.12 -3.63 -7.70
CA ILE A 19 -3.28 -2.79 -7.39
C ILE A 19 -3.72 -2.03 -8.65
N TYR A 20 -2.77 -1.46 -9.40
CA TYR A 20 -3.10 -0.75 -10.63
C TYR A 20 -3.66 -1.68 -11.71
N GLN A 21 -3.24 -2.95 -11.73
CA GLN A 21 -3.82 -3.94 -12.62
C GLN A 21 -5.24 -4.30 -12.25
N PHE A 22 -5.53 -4.42 -10.95
CA PHE A 22 -6.87 -4.73 -10.46
C PHE A 22 -7.84 -3.58 -10.69
N LEU A 23 -7.35 -2.34 -10.71
CA LEU A 23 -8.16 -1.15 -10.81
C LEU A 23 -7.62 -0.24 -11.90
N PRO A 24 -7.87 -0.58 -13.19
CA PRO A 24 -7.31 0.21 -14.30
C PRO A 24 -7.88 1.62 -14.38
N ASP A 25 -9.13 1.85 -13.93
CA ASP A 25 -9.70 3.18 -13.90
C ASP A 25 -9.75 3.69 -12.46
N GLN A 26 -8.80 4.55 -12.11
CA GLN A 26 -8.67 5.11 -10.76
C GLN A 26 -9.61 6.27 -10.50
N ASN A 27 -10.46 6.62 -11.45
CA ASN A 27 -11.44 7.69 -11.28
C ASN A 27 -12.85 7.15 -11.04
N ASP A 28 -13.04 5.83 -11.06
CA ASP A 28 -14.36 5.22 -10.93
C ASP A 28 -14.52 4.58 -9.54
N PHE A 29 -14.83 5.42 -8.55
CA PHE A 29 -15.06 4.96 -7.20
C PHE A 29 -16.26 4.02 -7.09
N GLU A 30 -17.33 4.28 -7.86
CA GLU A 30 -18.52 3.44 -7.81
C GLU A 30 -18.23 2.01 -8.30
N ALA A 31 -17.47 1.88 -9.37
CA ALA A 31 -17.07 0.56 -9.85
C ALA A 31 -16.24 -0.18 -8.81
N PHE A 32 -15.30 0.53 -8.18
CA PHE A 32 -14.51 -0.04 -7.08
C PHE A 32 -15.41 -0.49 -5.93
N GLN A 33 -16.33 0.38 -5.50
CA GLN A 33 -17.18 0.13 -4.36
C GLN A 33 -18.10 -1.08 -4.56
N SER A 34 -18.54 -1.32 -5.78
CA SER A 34 -19.47 -2.40 -6.11
C SER A 34 -18.80 -3.73 -6.45
N ASP A 35 -17.48 -3.76 -6.54
CA ASP A 35 -16.73 -4.96 -6.92
C ASP A 35 -16.00 -5.55 -5.71
N LEU A 36 -16.67 -6.47 -5.02
CA LEU A 36 -16.13 -7.08 -3.80
C LEU A 36 -14.81 -7.79 -4.05
N LYS A 37 -14.68 -8.49 -5.16
CA LYS A 37 -13.46 -9.23 -5.49
C LYS A 37 -12.27 -8.28 -5.63
N THR A 38 -12.46 -7.19 -6.35
CA THR A 38 -11.42 -6.17 -6.52
C THR A 38 -11.07 -5.52 -5.19
N LYS A 39 -12.08 -5.20 -4.37
CA LYS A 39 -11.84 -4.62 -3.06
C LYS A 39 -10.98 -5.53 -2.18
N ARG A 40 -11.31 -6.81 -2.13
CA ARG A 40 -10.54 -7.75 -1.32
C ARG A 40 -9.12 -7.92 -1.81
N ALA A 41 -8.92 -7.93 -3.14
CA ALA A 41 -7.58 -8.01 -3.73
C ALA A 41 -6.75 -6.78 -3.38
N ILE A 42 -7.34 -5.60 -3.44
CA ILE A 42 -6.65 -4.36 -3.10
C ILE A 42 -6.32 -4.31 -1.61
N GLU A 43 -7.27 -4.68 -0.74
CA GLU A 43 -7.02 -4.75 0.70
C GLU A 43 -5.84 -5.67 1.00
N ARG A 44 -5.79 -6.84 0.36
CA ARG A 44 -4.69 -7.77 0.57
C ARG A 44 -3.35 -7.16 0.18
N ASN A 45 -3.30 -6.44 -0.93
CA ASN A 45 -2.05 -5.80 -1.36
C ASN A 45 -1.66 -4.64 -0.45
N ILE A 46 -2.62 -3.90 0.11
CA ILE A 46 -2.32 -2.88 1.11
C ILE A 46 -1.74 -3.52 2.37
N GLU A 47 -2.25 -4.69 2.78
CA GLU A 47 -1.66 -5.44 3.89
C GLU A 47 -0.20 -5.80 3.60
N ILE A 48 0.09 -6.27 2.39
CA ILE A 48 1.46 -6.63 1.99
C ILE A 48 2.37 -5.41 2.06
N ILE A 49 1.92 -4.28 1.52
CA ILE A 49 2.69 -3.04 1.54
C ILE A 49 2.96 -2.61 2.99
N GLY A 50 1.92 -2.58 3.81
CA GLY A 50 2.03 -2.16 5.21
C GLY A 50 2.96 -3.07 6.01
N GLU A 51 2.88 -4.38 5.79
CA GLU A 51 3.76 -5.35 6.45
C GLU A 51 5.23 -5.11 6.07
N ALA A 52 5.50 -4.94 4.78
CA ALA A 52 6.86 -4.68 4.30
C ALA A 52 7.40 -3.36 4.87
N MET A 53 6.57 -2.30 4.86
CA MET A 53 6.97 -1.01 5.44
C MET A 53 7.29 -1.14 6.93
N ASN A 54 6.47 -1.89 7.66
CA ASN A 54 6.67 -2.09 9.08
C ASN A 54 8.00 -2.80 9.36
N ARG A 55 8.33 -3.79 8.56
CA ARG A 55 9.60 -4.51 8.68
C ARG A 55 10.80 -3.61 8.39
N ILE A 56 10.70 -2.80 7.33
CA ILE A 56 11.75 -1.84 7.01
C ILE A 56 11.99 -0.88 8.18
N LEU A 57 10.92 -0.33 8.75
CA LEU A 57 11.04 0.64 9.84
C LEU A 57 11.57 0.02 11.14
N LYS A 58 11.41 -1.29 11.33
CA LYS A 58 11.98 -1.97 12.49
C LYS A 58 13.50 -2.04 12.40
N VAL A 59 14.07 -2.26 11.21
CA VAL A 59 15.51 -2.30 11.04
C VAL A 59 16.12 -0.95 10.68
N ARG A 60 15.30 -0.04 10.15
CA ARG A 60 15.71 1.31 9.77
C ARG A 60 14.64 2.32 10.19
N PRO A 61 14.57 2.70 11.48
CA PRO A 61 13.49 3.58 11.97
C PRO A 61 13.41 4.94 11.28
N ASP A 62 14.51 5.42 10.72
CA ASP A 62 14.58 6.71 10.03
C ASP A 62 14.55 6.58 8.51
N PHE A 63 14.08 5.43 8.01
CA PHE A 63 14.02 5.21 6.57
C PHE A 63 13.11 6.28 5.93
N PRO A 64 13.58 6.96 4.86
CA PRO A 64 12.92 8.18 4.38
C PRO A 64 11.73 7.91 3.46
N ILE A 65 10.66 7.36 4.02
CA ILE A 65 9.39 7.18 3.30
C ILE A 65 8.28 7.86 4.11
N ALA A 66 7.83 9.02 3.63
CA ALA A 66 6.87 9.85 4.35
C ALA A 66 5.47 9.24 4.40
N THR A 67 5.08 8.47 3.37
CA THR A 67 3.75 7.89 3.30
C THR A 67 3.61 6.59 4.11
N ALA A 68 4.72 6.06 4.64
CA ALA A 68 4.74 4.74 5.30
C ALA A 68 3.73 4.62 6.44
N ARG A 69 3.69 5.63 7.31
CA ARG A 69 2.85 5.58 8.51
C ARG A 69 1.37 5.43 8.17
N LYS A 70 0.92 6.15 7.16
CA LYS A 70 -0.48 6.11 6.73
C LYS A 70 -0.88 4.71 6.25
N ILE A 71 0.00 4.07 5.50
CA ILE A 71 -0.25 2.75 4.96
C ILE A 71 -0.19 1.69 6.06
N ILE A 72 0.76 1.81 6.98
CA ILE A 72 0.86 0.89 8.12
C ILE A 72 -0.41 0.97 8.98
N ASP A 73 -0.90 2.17 9.25
CA ASP A 73 -2.11 2.35 10.06
C ASP A 73 -3.32 1.71 9.37
N THR A 74 -3.44 1.88 8.06
CA THR A 74 -4.53 1.25 7.30
C THR A 74 -4.43 -0.27 7.32
N ARG A 75 -3.23 -0.81 7.12
CA ARG A 75 -2.98 -2.24 7.20
C ARG A 75 -3.39 -2.80 8.56
N ASN A 76 -3.04 -2.09 9.64
CA ASN A 76 -3.38 -2.55 10.98
C ASN A 76 -4.90 -2.62 11.19
N ARG A 77 -5.64 -1.66 10.65
CA ARG A 77 -7.10 -1.68 10.71
C ARG A 77 -7.68 -2.86 9.95
N ILE A 78 -7.14 -3.15 8.77
CA ILE A 78 -7.61 -4.26 7.95
C ILE A 78 -7.43 -5.59 8.67
N ILE A 79 -6.22 -5.84 9.19
CA ILE A 79 -5.92 -7.14 9.81
C ILE A 79 -6.63 -7.33 11.16
N HIS A 80 -6.98 -6.25 11.84
CA HIS A 80 -7.74 -6.35 13.09
C HIS A 80 -9.25 -6.43 12.85
N GLY A 81 -9.68 -6.34 11.58
CA GLY A 81 -11.10 -6.50 11.23
C GLY A 81 -11.97 -5.38 11.74
N TYR A 82 -11.45 -4.17 11.88
CA TYR A 82 -12.24 -3.03 12.33
C TYR A 82 -13.29 -2.66 11.28
N ASP A 83 -14.52 -2.46 11.72
CA ASP A 83 -15.64 -2.11 10.84
C ASP A 83 -15.49 -0.69 10.27
N ASP A 84 -14.61 0.12 10.85
CA ASP A 84 -14.41 1.49 10.39
C ASP A 84 -13.48 1.63 9.19
N VAL A 85 -12.96 0.52 8.66
CA VAL A 85 -12.18 0.56 7.42
C VAL A 85 -13.16 0.66 6.26
N SER A 86 -13.40 1.88 5.84
CA SER A 86 -14.36 2.15 4.78
C SER A 86 -13.73 2.05 3.40
N ASP A 87 -14.58 1.88 2.38
CA ASP A 87 -14.15 1.89 1.00
C ASP A 87 -13.44 3.20 0.64
N LYS A 88 -13.85 4.31 1.27
CA LYS A 88 -13.22 5.62 1.05
C LYS A 88 -11.79 5.67 1.54
N ILE A 89 -11.51 5.04 2.69
CA ILE A 89 -10.14 4.98 3.22
C ILE A 89 -9.25 4.22 2.25
N ILE A 90 -9.69 3.05 1.80
CA ILE A 90 -8.95 2.23 0.83
C ILE A 90 -8.74 3.01 -0.47
N TRP A 91 -9.80 3.64 -0.96
CA TRP A 91 -9.76 4.43 -2.19
C TRP A 91 -8.75 5.57 -2.10
N THR A 92 -8.73 6.27 -0.95
CA THR A 92 -7.79 7.36 -0.72
C THR A 92 -6.34 6.87 -0.80
N ILE A 93 -6.06 5.70 -0.20
CA ILE A 93 -4.72 5.11 -0.31
C ILE A 93 -4.35 4.90 -1.78
N VAL A 94 -5.27 4.33 -2.56
CA VAL A 94 -5.00 4.00 -3.96
C VAL A 94 -4.77 5.26 -4.81
N VAL A 95 -5.63 6.27 -4.67
CA VAL A 95 -5.58 7.43 -5.59
C VAL A 95 -4.64 8.53 -5.11
N GLU A 96 -4.35 8.62 -3.83
CA GLU A 96 -3.54 9.72 -3.30
C GLU A 96 -2.15 9.30 -2.83
N TYR A 97 -2.01 8.11 -2.25
CA TYR A 97 -0.76 7.75 -1.59
C TYR A 97 0.12 6.77 -2.36
N LEU A 98 -0.45 5.91 -3.19
CA LEU A 98 0.37 4.91 -3.89
C LEU A 98 1.35 5.52 -4.90
N SER A 99 0.93 6.55 -5.64
CA SER A 99 1.85 7.19 -6.58
C SER A 99 2.99 7.91 -5.86
N GLU A 100 2.68 8.53 -4.71
CA GLU A 100 3.70 9.14 -3.86
C GLU A 100 4.71 8.11 -3.37
N LEU A 101 4.20 7.00 -2.86
CA LEU A 101 5.04 5.91 -2.38
C LEU A 101 5.92 5.37 -3.49
N GLN A 102 5.36 5.18 -4.67
CA GLN A 102 6.10 4.68 -5.82
C GLN A 102 7.26 5.60 -6.17
N LYS A 103 7.03 6.91 -6.16
CA LYS A 103 8.08 7.90 -6.42
C LYS A 103 9.16 7.87 -5.35
N GLU A 104 8.78 7.74 -4.09
CA GLU A 104 9.73 7.64 -2.99
C GLU A 104 10.64 6.42 -3.15
N ILE A 105 10.05 5.28 -3.50
CA ILE A 105 10.81 4.04 -3.69
C ILE A 105 11.76 4.16 -4.89
N GLU A 106 11.30 4.73 -5.99
CA GLU A 106 12.13 4.94 -7.18
C GLU A 106 13.34 5.80 -6.87
N ARG A 107 13.15 6.87 -6.09
CA ARG A 107 14.26 7.73 -5.69
C ARG A 107 15.29 6.99 -4.86
N LEU A 108 14.84 6.09 -3.99
CA LEU A 108 15.74 5.33 -3.13
C LEU A 108 16.54 4.28 -3.88
N GLN A 109 16.05 3.82 -5.02
CA GLN A 109 16.67 2.77 -5.80
C GLN A 109 17.49 3.28 -6.99
N SER A 110 17.39 4.57 -7.28
CA SER A 110 18.11 5.16 -8.40
C SER A 110 19.55 5.55 -8.07
#